data_d2f4fc29df5170deafa3573dcd3c99f2
#
_entry.id   d2f4fc29df5170deafa3573dcd3c99f2
#
_cell.length_a   1.000
_cell.length_b   1.000
_cell.length_c   1.000
_cell.angle_alpha   90.00
_cell.angle_beta   90.00
_cell.angle_gamma   90.00
#
_symmetry.space_group_name_H-M   'P 1'
#
loop_
_entity.id
_entity.type
_entity.pdbx_description
1 polymer ?
#
loop_
_entity_poly.entity_id
_entity_poly.type
_entity_poly.pdbx_seq_one_letter_code
_entity_poly.pdbx_strand_id
1 'polypeptide(L)'
;MTVDPTRSDEALSAAEKAKAAKAAAEEAARVAAEAAAAAERAQREAEEAAAAAEADAAAGKAEAGAEATSESALAEAAEPEAAEPAGPAAEIAAGYAFSGAALELGTVVHDGVVAPNARVRIPLAMMNRHGLIAGATGTGKTKTLQGIAEQLSAAGVPVVMADVKGDLSGLSARGESSDALVTRAAETGDPSWTPAGFPTQFFSLGTEGIGIPVRATVTAFGPILLSKVLGLNTTQESTLGLIFHWADQRGMALLDLKDLRQVIAYLTSDEGKADLKGIGGVSAATAGVILRAIVNLEADGGDTFFGEPEFDTEDLLRILGGNGVISLFELGAQAARPVLFSTFLMWVLADLFQTLPEEGDLDKPKLVFIFDEAHLLFADASKAFLQQVEQTVKLIRSKGVGVFFCTQLPTDIPNAILSQLGARVQHALRAFTPDDQKALTKTVRTYPKTAFYDLEKSLTSLGTGEAIVTVLSEKGAPTPVAWTRIRPPRSLMDTVGDDAIRTAAQGHPLFAKYGQTIDRESAYEMLTAKVAGAPNVDPPLDVPPLPDLSETMPAPRDEGPTIVEQVLGSSAMKSFLRSAASAAGREISRSIFGTGRKRR
;
A
#
# COMPACT_ATOMS: atom_id res chain seq x y z
N MET A 1 15.05 -68.45 27.41
CA MET A 1 14.45 -67.14 27.31
C MET A 1 15.59 -66.15 27.25
N THR A 2 16.03 -65.81 26.05
CA THR A 2 17.07 -64.81 25.80
C THR A 2 16.36 -63.42 25.64
N VAL A 3 16.65 -62.50 26.56
CA VAL A 3 16.17 -61.13 26.52
C VAL A 3 16.98 -60.39 25.45
N ASP A 4 16.31 -59.82 24.49
CA ASP A 4 16.89 -59.05 23.38
C ASP A 4 17.46 -57.70 23.89
N PRO A 5 18.78 -57.46 23.81
CA PRO A 5 19.40 -56.26 24.37
C PRO A 5 19.00 -54.94 23.65
N THR A 6 18.53 -55.02 22.39
CA THR A 6 18.16 -53.83 21.60
C THR A 6 16.89 -53.13 22.12
N ARG A 7 15.94 -53.85 22.73
CA ARG A 7 14.72 -53.26 23.33
C ARG A 7 14.98 -52.48 24.62
N SER A 8 16.05 -52.76 25.35
CA SER A 8 16.39 -52.01 26.58
C SER A 8 17.05 -50.69 26.29
N ASP A 9 17.82 -50.59 25.21
CA ASP A 9 18.49 -49.33 24.81
C ASP A 9 17.51 -48.33 24.19
N GLU A 10 16.54 -48.76 23.41
CA GLU A 10 15.46 -47.87 22.89
C GLU A 10 14.55 -47.34 24.01
N ALA A 11 14.24 -48.16 25.03
CA ALA A 11 13.44 -47.75 26.17
C ALA A 11 14.17 -46.72 27.07
N LEU A 12 15.50 -46.88 27.24
CA LEU A 12 16.33 -45.91 27.95
C LEU A 12 16.44 -44.58 27.20
N SER A 13 16.62 -44.62 25.88
CA SER A 13 16.64 -43.41 25.03
C SER A 13 15.31 -42.68 25.03
N ALA A 14 14.18 -43.38 25.03
CA ALA A 14 12.84 -42.76 25.14
C ALA A 14 12.60 -42.11 26.50
N ALA A 15 13.07 -42.72 27.59
CA ALA A 15 12.96 -42.15 28.93
C ALA A 15 13.82 -40.89 29.12
N GLU A 16 15.04 -40.88 28.54
CA GLU A 16 15.90 -39.67 28.55
C GLU A 16 15.31 -38.52 27.75
N LYS A 17 14.75 -38.81 26.57
CA LYS A 17 14.04 -37.79 25.76
C LYS A 17 12.81 -37.23 26.49
N ALA A 18 12.03 -38.07 27.15
CA ALA A 18 10.88 -37.66 27.94
C ALA A 18 11.30 -36.80 29.15
N LYS A 19 12.43 -37.12 29.79
CA LYS A 19 12.97 -36.31 30.90
C LYS A 19 13.49 -34.96 30.42
N ALA A 20 14.17 -34.92 29.27
CA ALA A 20 14.61 -33.65 28.65
C ALA A 20 13.44 -32.77 28.21
N ALA A 21 12.41 -33.36 27.60
CA ALA A 21 11.20 -32.63 27.20
C ALA A 21 10.44 -32.05 28.43
N LYS A 22 10.38 -32.81 29.55
CA LYS A 22 9.78 -32.32 30.78
C LYS A 22 10.56 -31.15 31.39
N ALA A 23 11.90 -31.25 31.42
CA ALA A 23 12.74 -30.15 31.90
C ALA A 23 12.64 -28.89 31.02
N ALA A 24 12.56 -29.03 29.71
CA ALA A 24 12.35 -27.92 28.80
C ALA A 24 10.96 -27.26 28.99
N ALA A 25 9.93 -28.07 29.25
CA ALA A 25 8.59 -27.54 29.54
C ALA A 25 8.53 -26.79 30.88
N GLU A 26 9.22 -27.30 31.91
CA GLU A 26 9.31 -26.61 33.22
C GLU A 26 10.09 -25.31 33.12
N GLU A 27 11.16 -25.26 32.33
CA GLU A 27 11.92 -24.03 32.08
C GLU A 27 11.11 -23.01 31.28
N ALA A 28 10.39 -23.43 30.23
CA ALA A 28 9.49 -22.57 29.45
C ALA A 28 8.36 -21.99 30.34
N ALA A 29 7.79 -22.78 31.24
CA ALA A 29 6.78 -22.32 32.19
C ALA A 29 7.35 -21.29 33.18
N ARG A 30 8.59 -21.46 33.62
CA ARG A 30 9.29 -20.48 34.49
C ARG A 30 9.52 -19.16 33.79
N VAL A 31 10.03 -19.20 32.55
CA VAL A 31 10.25 -17.98 31.74
C VAL A 31 8.94 -17.26 31.44
N ALA A 32 7.87 -18.00 31.16
CA ALA A 32 6.55 -17.40 30.96
C ALA A 32 6.01 -16.72 32.24
N ALA A 33 6.21 -17.34 33.41
CA ALA A 33 5.81 -16.75 34.71
C ALA A 33 6.63 -15.49 35.05
N GLU A 34 7.93 -15.49 34.74
CA GLU A 34 8.79 -14.31 34.93
C GLU A 34 8.37 -13.16 34.00
N ALA A 35 8.04 -13.46 32.73
CA ALA A 35 7.54 -12.48 31.77
C ALA A 35 6.18 -11.90 32.19
N ALA A 36 5.27 -12.72 32.68
CA ALA A 36 3.98 -12.25 33.21
C ALA A 36 4.16 -11.32 34.42
N ALA A 37 5.06 -11.67 35.36
CA ALA A 37 5.35 -10.83 36.51
C ALA A 37 6.06 -9.51 36.16
N ALA A 38 6.84 -9.49 35.08
CA ALA A 38 7.45 -8.27 34.55
C ALA A 38 6.38 -7.36 33.88
N ALA A 39 5.44 -7.95 33.13
CA ALA A 39 4.33 -7.20 32.53
C ALA A 39 3.40 -6.57 33.58
N GLU A 40 3.08 -7.29 34.67
CA GLU A 40 2.30 -6.73 35.77
C GLU A 40 3.02 -5.58 36.51
N ARG A 41 4.35 -5.64 36.63
CA ARG A 41 5.13 -4.52 37.21
C ARG A 41 5.11 -3.30 36.33
N ALA A 42 5.34 -3.48 35.02
CA ALA A 42 5.28 -2.40 34.05
C ALA A 42 3.89 -1.75 33.97
N GLN A 43 2.84 -2.54 34.12
CA GLN A 43 1.47 -2.02 34.17
C GLN A 43 1.21 -1.18 35.43
N ARG A 44 1.67 -1.61 36.61
CA ARG A 44 1.57 -0.83 37.83
C ARG A 44 2.37 0.47 37.80
N GLU A 45 3.59 0.42 37.25
CA GLU A 45 4.42 1.62 37.06
C GLU A 45 3.75 2.62 36.12
N ALA A 46 3.08 2.12 35.04
CA ALA A 46 2.31 2.97 34.14
C ALA A 46 1.07 3.58 34.81
N GLU A 47 0.35 2.82 35.65
CA GLU A 47 -0.80 3.32 36.42
C GLU A 47 -0.37 4.36 37.47
N GLU A 48 0.75 4.14 38.16
CA GLU A 48 1.33 5.11 39.14
C GLU A 48 1.80 6.39 38.42
N ALA A 49 2.43 6.27 37.22
CA ALA A 49 2.83 7.42 36.43
C ALA A 49 1.62 8.23 35.92
N ALA A 50 0.54 7.54 35.53
CA ALA A 50 -0.70 8.19 35.09
C ALA A 50 -1.38 8.93 36.27
N ALA A 51 -1.43 8.31 37.46
CA ALA A 51 -1.98 8.94 38.67
C ALA A 51 -1.14 10.15 39.11
N ALA A 52 0.19 10.08 38.99
CA ALA A 52 1.06 11.23 39.28
C ALA A 52 0.85 12.39 38.32
N ALA A 53 0.65 12.08 36.99
CA ALA A 53 0.36 13.10 35.98
C ALA A 53 -1.02 13.75 36.20
N GLU A 54 -2.03 12.98 36.64
CA GLU A 54 -3.33 13.54 37.04
C GLU A 54 -3.27 14.43 38.28
N ALA A 55 -2.44 14.05 39.26
CA ALA A 55 -2.23 14.85 40.47
C ALA A 55 -1.51 16.18 40.15
N ASP A 56 -0.50 16.17 39.29
CA ASP A 56 0.19 17.38 38.82
C ASP A 56 -0.74 18.28 37.98
N ALA A 57 -1.58 17.71 37.15
CA ALA A 57 -2.59 18.46 36.39
C ALA A 57 -3.67 19.07 37.29
N ALA A 58 -4.02 18.41 38.39
CA ALA A 58 -4.94 18.95 39.41
C ALA A 58 -4.29 20.07 40.24
N ALA A 59 -3.01 19.93 40.60
CA ALA A 59 -2.25 20.97 41.31
C ALA A 59 -2.06 22.23 40.44
N GLY A 60 -1.71 22.09 39.16
CA GLY A 60 -1.60 23.21 38.22
C GLY A 60 -2.91 23.96 38.00
N LYS A 61 -4.07 23.26 38.06
CA LYS A 61 -5.40 23.93 38.03
C LYS A 61 -5.75 24.65 39.33
N ALA A 62 -5.22 24.22 40.48
CA ALA A 62 -5.44 24.88 41.75
C ALA A 62 -4.59 26.16 41.90
N GLU A 63 -3.36 26.19 41.37
CA GLU A 63 -2.52 27.39 41.34
C GLU A 63 -3.04 28.44 40.33
N ALA A 64 -3.52 28.01 39.12
CA ALA A 64 -4.14 28.90 38.18
C ALA A 64 -5.46 29.53 38.69
N GLY A 65 -6.14 28.90 39.64
CA GLY A 65 -7.35 29.42 40.28
C GLY A 65 -7.09 30.45 41.38
N ALA A 66 -5.87 30.49 41.94
CA ALA A 66 -5.49 31.41 43.05
C ALA A 66 -4.90 32.74 42.55
N GLU A 67 -4.34 32.80 41.34
CA GLU A 67 -3.82 34.04 40.72
C GLU A 67 -4.89 34.85 39.99
N ALA A 68 -6.07 34.24 39.67
CA ALA A 68 -7.13 34.92 38.88
C ALA A 68 -8.00 35.91 39.69
N THR A 69 -7.71 36.18 40.95
CA THR A 69 -8.52 37.09 41.80
C THR A 69 -7.86 38.43 42.15
N SER A 70 -6.67 38.75 41.65
CA SER A 70 -5.98 40.00 42.03
C SER A 70 -5.58 40.93 40.85
N GLU A 71 -5.89 40.60 39.59
CA GLU A 71 -5.55 41.46 38.45
C GLU A 71 -6.72 41.64 37.46
N SER A 72 -7.88 42.02 37.98
CA SER A 72 -9.00 42.51 37.16
C SER A 72 -9.03 44.04 37.13
N ALA A 73 -8.00 44.62 36.55
CA ALA A 73 -8.06 45.98 36.00
C ALA A 73 -6.74 46.33 35.31
N LEU A 74 -6.59 45.95 34.05
CA LEU A 74 -5.89 46.72 33.00
C LEU A 74 -5.63 45.82 31.75
N ALA A 75 -6.18 46.34 30.66
CA ALA A 75 -5.92 45.85 29.30
C ALA A 75 -6.70 44.62 28.84
N GLU A 76 -7.97 44.83 28.57
CA GLU A 76 -8.69 44.25 27.42
C GLU A 76 -7.98 44.69 26.11
N ALA A 77 -6.83 44.06 25.84
CA ALA A 77 -6.29 44.05 24.50
C ALA A 77 -7.10 42.99 23.72
N ALA A 78 -8.11 43.49 22.99
CA ALA A 78 -8.83 42.71 22.00
C ALA A 78 -7.80 41.89 21.17
N GLU A 79 -7.87 40.53 21.25
CA GLU A 79 -7.32 39.72 20.17
C GLU A 79 -7.86 40.30 18.87
N PRO A 80 -7.05 40.53 17.83
CA PRO A 80 -7.57 41.05 16.58
C PRO A 80 -8.56 39.99 16.08
N GLU A 81 -9.86 40.33 16.16
CA GLU A 81 -10.94 39.56 15.56
C GLU A 81 -10.55 39.41 14.08
N ALA A 82 -10.10 38.17 13.74
CA ALA A 82 -9.54 37.90 12.43
C ALA A 82 -10.63 38.23 11.40
N ALA A 83 -10.42 39.26 10.62
CA ALA A 83 -11.41 39.78 9.68
C ALA A 83 -12.01 38.65 8.85
N GLU A 84 -13.34 38.61 8.77
CA GLU A 84 -14.02 37.64 7.91
C GLU A 84 -13.50 37.76 6.46
N PRO A 85 -13.30 36.62 5.75
CA PRO A 85 -12.85 36.71 4.38
C PRO A 85 -13.86 37.51 3.54
N ALA A 86 -13.36 38.36 2.66
CA ALA A 86 -14.19 39.22 1.82
C ALA A 86 -13.95 38.95 0.33
N GLY A 87 -14.90 39.29 -0.51
CA GLY A 87 -14.78 39.18 -1.96
C GLY A 87 -14.62 37.75 -2.46
N PRO A 88 -13.83 37.51 -3.53
CA PRO A 88 -13.66 36.18 -4.15
C PRO A 88 -13.13 35.12 -3.20
N ALA A 89 -12.27 35.48 -2.25
CA ALA A 89 -11.75 34.52 -1.28
C ALA A 89 -12.87 33.99 -0.35
N ALA A 90 -13.82 34.79 0.04
CA ALA A 90 -14.99 34.40 0.82
C ALA A 90 -15.90 33.46 0.00
N GLU A 91 -16.14 33.78 -1.26
CA GLU A 91 -16.97 32.98 -2.16
C GLU A 91 -16.37 31.58 -2.38
N ILE A 92 -15.05 31.49 -2.58
CA ILE A 92 -14.33 30.20 -2.69
C ILE A 92 -14.43 29.43 -1.37
N ALA A 93 -14.12 30.07 -0.23
CA ALA A 93 -14.11 29.42 1.09
C ALA A 93 -15.49 28.90 1.50
N ALA A 94 -16.58 29.58 1.11
CA ALA A 94 -17.94 29.13 1.35
C ALA A 94 -18.21 27.72 0.74
N GLY A 95 -17.56 27.37 -0.38
CA GLY A 95 -17.63 26.03 -0.98
C GLY A 95 -16.92 24.94 -0.17
N TYR A 96 -16.10 25.31 0.80
CA TYR A 96 -15.36 24.43 1.70
C TYR A 96 -15.86 24.48 3.15
N ALA A 97 -16.99 25.14 3.40
CA ALA A 97 -17.63 25.25 4.72
C ALA A 97 -18.47 24.01 5.00
N PHE A 98 -17.81 22.89 5.33
CA PHE A 98 -18.44 21.59 5.63
C PHE A 98 -18.96 21.57 7.07
N SER A 99 -20.06 20.82 7.29
CA SER A 99 -20.67 20.63 8.61
C SER A 99 -20.01 19.51 9.42
N GLY A 100 -19.49 18.48 8.74
CA GLY A 100 -18.80 17.34 9.34
C GLY A 100 -17.31 17.60 9.57
N ALA A 101 -16.64 16.61 10.17
CA ALA A 101 -15.21 16.66 10.37
C ALA A 101 -14.46 16.72 9.02
N ALA A 102 -13.42 17.54 8.95
CA ALA A 102 -12.66 17.75 7.73
C ALA A 102 -11.17 17.93 8.03
N LEU A 103 -10.33 17.54 7.07
CA LEU A 103 -8.90 17.84 7.07
C LEU A 103 -8.68 19.28 6.61
N GLU A 104 -7.84 20.00 7.31
CA GLU A 104 -7.44 21.38 6.98
C GLU A 104 -6.25 21.35 6.03
N LEU A 105 -6.42 21.68 4.75
CA LEU A 105 -5.31 21.74 3.79
C LEU A 105 -4.54 23.06 3.87
N GLY A 106 -5.23 24.16 4.11
CA GLY A 106 -4.66 25.48 4.13
C GLY A 106 -5.70 26.57 3.87
N THR A 107 -5.28 27.66 3.24
CA THR A 107 -6.10 28.85 3.01
C THR A 107 -6.02 29.33 1.57
N VAL A 108 -7.07 30.03 1.12
CA VAL A 108 -7.18 30.57 -0.23
C VAL A 108 -6.12 31.65 -0.47
N VAL A 109 -5.52 31.61 -1.65
CA VAL A 109 -4.71 32.70 -2.23
C VAL A 109 -5.50 33.31 -3.39
N HIS A 110 -5.72 34.60 -3.36
CA HIS A 110 -6.34 35.33 -4.47
C HIS A 110 -5.53 36.59 -4.78
N ASP A 111 -5.21 36.80 -6.05
CA ASP A 111 -4.36 37.93 -6.51
C ASP A 111 -3.04 38.06 -5.74
N GLY A 112 -2.42 36.88 -5.38
CA GLY A 112 -1.17 36.83 -4.63
C GLY A 112 -1.29 37.13 -3.13
N VAL A 113 -2.51 37.36 -2.63
CA VAL A 113 -2.79 37.63 -1.21
C VAL A 113 -3.33 36.35 -0.55
N VAL A 114 -2.72 35.96 0.57
CA VAL A 114 -3.20 34.88 1.42
C VAL A 114 -4.35 35.38 2.28
N ALA A 115 -5.46 34.64 2.33
CA ALA A 115 -6.62 34.93 3.16
C ALA A 115 -6.71 33.91 4.33
N PRO A 116 -6.16 34.17 5.52
CA PRO A 116 -6.00 33.18 6.60
C PRO A 116 -7.32 32.54 7.07
N ASN A 117 -8.43 33.23 6.98
CA ASN A 117 -9.76 32.77 7.39
C ASN A 117 -10.53 32.06 6.27
N ALA A 118 -10.05 32.14 5.02
CA ALA A 118 -10.62 31.46 3.87
C ALA A 118 -10.11 30.01 3.78
N ARG A 119 -10.63 29.12 4.64
CA ARG A 119 -10.15 27.75 4.81
C ARG A 119 -10.45 26.86 3.61
N VAL A 120 -9.48 26.04 3.20
CA VAL A 120 -9.62 24.99 2.20
C VAL A 120 -9.49 23.62 2.89
N ARG A 121 -10.54 22.80 2.81
CA ARG A 121 -10.68 21.57 3.59
C ARG A 121 -11.09 20.37 2.75
N ILE A 122 -10.85 19.16 3.26
CA ILE A 122 -11.38 17.91 2.68
C ILE A 122 -12.30 17.25 3.73
N PRO A 123 -13.59 17.01 3.44
CA PRO A 123 -14.47 16.30 4.39
C PRO A 123 -13.96 14.89 4.63
N LEU A 124 -13.84 14.46 5.91
CA LEU A 124 -13.41 13.10 6.24
C LEU A 124 -14.33 12.04 5.64
N ALA A 125 -15.63 12.27 5.63
CA ALA A 125 -16.61 11.37 5.03
C ALA A 125 -16.42 11.19 3.50
N MET A 126 -15.69 12.10 2.84
CA MET A 126 -15.42 12.03 1.40
C MET A 126 -14.02 11.47 1.07
N MET A 127 -13.21 11.12 2.06
CA MET A 127 -11.87 10.58 1.81
C MET A 127 -11.91 9.20 1.11
N ASN A 128 -12.98 8.41 1.29
CA ASN A 128 -13.20 7.17 0.55
C ASN A 128 -13.60 7.36 -0.92
N ARG A 129 -13.76 8.63 -1.38
CA ARG A 129 -13.98 8.98 -2.80
C ARG A 129 -12.68 9.18 -3.56
N HIS A 130 -11.58 8.77 -2.95
CA HIS A 130 -10.25 8.76 -3.51
C HIS A 130 -9.70 10.14 -3.88
N GLY A 131 -8.42 10.21 -4.19
CA GLY A 131 -7.80 11.49 -4.51
C GLY A 131 -6.55 11.38 -5.37
N LEU A 132 -6.17 12.52 -5.92
CA LEU A 132 -4.94 12.73 -6.67
C LEU A 132 -4.16 13.88 -6.06
N ILE A 133 -2.87 13.67 -5.81
CA ILE A 133 -1.92 14.71 -5.45
C ILE A 133 -0.86 14.70 -6.54
N ALA A 134 -0.78 15.78 -7.33
CA ALA A 134 0.13 15.81 -8.47
C ALA A 134 0.96 17.10 -8.49
N GLY A 135 2.09 17.07 -9.20
CA GLY A 135 2.97 18.24 -9.37
C GLY A 135 4.42 17.87 -9.60
N ALA A 136 5.20 18.83 -10.10
CA ALA A 136 6.63 18.63 -10.36
C ALA A 136 7.42 18.35 -9.08
N THR A 137 8.63 17.80 -9.21
CA THR A 137 9.54 17.55 -8.09
C THR A 137 9.90 18.87 -7.40
N GLY A 138 9.94 18.87 -6.05
CA GLY A 138 10.29 20.03 -5.24
C GLY A 138 9.16 21.06 -5.05
N THR A 139 7.93 20.77 -5.47
CA THR A 139 6.78 21.69 -5.35
C THR A 139 6.01 21.57 -4.03
N GLY A 140 6.31 20.54 -3.21
CA GLY A 140 5.69 20.34 -1.89
C GLY A 140 4.74 19.13 -1.78
N LYS A 141 4.68 18.25 -2.78
CA LYS A 141 3.81 17.05 -2.74
C LYS A 141 4.00 16.21 -1.48
N THR A 142 5.25 15.80 -1.18
CA THR A 142 5.56 14.97 0.01
C THR A 142 5.08 15.64 1.30
N LYS A 143 5.24 16.96 1.43
CA LYS A 143 4.79 17.69 2.63
C LYS A 143 3.27 17.81 2.72
N THR A 144 2.58 17.86 1.58
CA THR A 144 1.11 17.76 1.54
C THR A 144 0.64 16.36 1.94
N LEU A 145 1.30 15.29 1.45
CA LEU A 145 1.00 13.91 1.87
C LEU A 145 1.22 13.74 3.38
N GLN A 146 2.34 14.25 3.89
CA GLN A 146 2.69 14.23 5.31
C GLN A 146 1.59 14.91 6.15
N GLY A 147 1.17 16.13 5.80
CA GLY A 147 0.11 16.86 6.51
C GLY A 147 -1.27 16.19 6.43
N ILE A 148 -1.60 15.49 5.34
CA ILE A 148 -2.82 14.68 5.23
C ILE A 148 -2.73 13.46 6.14
N ALA A 149 -1.62 12.72 6.13
CA ALA A 149 -1.42 11.52 6.95
C ALA A 149 -1.47 11.84 8.45
N GLU A 150 -0.85 12.93 8.88
CA GLU A 150 -0.91 13.43 10.27
C GLU A 150 -2.33 13.66 10.75
N GLN A 151 -3.11 14.38 9.97
CA GLN A 151 -4.49 14.72 10.32
C GLN A 151 -5.42 13.50 10.29
N LEU A 152 -5.22 12.57 9.34
CA LEU A 152 -5.92 11.29 9.32
C LEU A 152 -5.62 10.48 10.58
N SER A 153 -4.33 10.36 10.92
CA SER A 153 -3.89 9.68 12.15
C SER A 153 -4.55 10.31 13.38
N ALA A 154 -4.49 11.63 13.53
CA ALA A 154 -5.11 12.36 14.64
C ALA A 154 -6.64 12.18 14.70
N ALA A 155 -7.30 11.98 13.55
CA ALA A 155 -8.73 11.66 13.46
C ALA A 155 -9.04 10.18 13.75
N GLY A 156 -8.05 9.37 14.12
CA GLY A 156 -8.21 7.94 14.36
C GLY A 156 -8.45 7.14 13.08
N VAL A 157 -7.87 7.57 11.97
CA VAL A 157 -7.90 6.86 10.67
C VAL A 157 -6.52 6.30 10.38
N PRO A 158 -6.33 4.98 10.32
CA PRO A 158 -5.10 4.35 9.87
C PRO A 158 -4.73 4.79 8.45
N VAL A 159 -3.43 4.91 8.19
CA VAL A 159 -2.90 5.32 6.89
C VAL A 159 -1.83 4.33 6.43
N VAL A 160 -1.87 3.93 5.17
CA VAL A 160 -0.83 3.13 4.52
C VAL A 160 -0.14 3.97 3.47
N MET A 161 1.17 4.06 3.51
CA MET A 161 1.97 4.84 2.58
C MET A 161 3.19 4.07 2.10
N ALA A 162 3.55 4.30 0.86
CA ALA A 162 4.80 3.89 0.29
C ALA A 162 5.86 4.99 0.48
N ASP A 163 7.02 4.66 1.01
CA ASP A 163 8.15 5.59 1.07
C ASP A 163 9.26 5.16 0.13
N VAL A 164 9.22 5.67 -1.10
CA VAL A 164 10.22 5.37 -2.14
C VAL A 164 11.54 6.08 -1.88
N LYS A 165 11.51 7.22 -1.18
CA LYS A 165 12.67 8.10 -1.00
C LYS A 165 13.22 8.10 0.42
N GLY A 166 12.51 7.50 1.38
CA GLY A 166 12.86 7.52 2.80
C GLY A 166 12.58 8.85 3.51
N ASP A 167 11.82 9.78 2.85
CA ASP A 167 11.58 11.13 3.36
C ASP A 167 10.24 11.28 4.15
N LEU A 168 9.51 10.20 4.35
CA LEU A 168 8.26 10.13 5.12
C LEU A 168 8.45 9.55 6.54
N SER A 169 9.59 8.93 6.82
CA SER A 169 9.87 8.33 8.13
C SER A 169 9.83 9.34 9.28
N GLY A 170 10.04 10.62 8.99
CA GLY A 170 9.87 11.73 9.91
C GLY A 170 8.47 11.88 10.52
N LEU A 171 7.43 11.25 9.94
CA LEU A 171 6.08 11.18 10.52
C LEU A 171 6.08 10.61 11.95
N SER A 172 7.01 9.72 12.27
CA SER A 172 7.18 9.11 13.60
C SER A 172 7.76 10.05 14.65
N ALA A 173 8.41 11.14 14.22
CA ALA A 173 9.14 12.04 15.10
C ALA A 173 8.50 13.43 15.14
N ARG A 174 8.68 14.10 16.28
CA ARG A 174 8.27 15.50 16.44
C ARG A 174 9.12 16.39 15.51
N GLY A 175 8.46 17.28 14.75
CA GLY A 175 9.14 18.27 13.92
C GLY A 175 9.93 19.31 14.73
N GLU A 176 10.73 20.08 14.02
CA GLU A 176 11.42 21.24 14.59
C GLU A 176 10.59 22.50 14.38
N SER A 177 10.54 23.38 15.38
CA SER A 177 9.89 24.67 15.27
C SER A 177 10.89 25.69 14.68
N SER A 178 10.41 26.47 13.71
CA SER A 178 11.13 27.63 13.19
C SER A 178 10.17 28.79 12.97
N ASP A 179 10.68 30.02 13.00
CA ASP A 179 9.86 31.23 12.78
C ASP A 179 9.11 31.17 11.43
N ALA A 180 9.75 30.60 10.41
CA ALA A 180 9.14 30.45 9.09
C ALA A 180 7.95 29.48 9.11
N LEU A 181 8.02 28.38 9.86
CA LEU A 181 6.92 27.41 10.00
C LEU A 181 5.80 27.96 10.85
N VAL A 182 6.10 28.64 11.95
CA VAL A 182 5.11 29.29 12.81
C VAL A 182 4.35 30.37 12.03
N THR A 183 5.07 31.24 11.30
CA THR A 183 4.48 32.25 10.43
C THR A 183 3.59 31.63 9.37
N ARG A 184 4.07 30.59 8.68
CA ARG A 184 3.27 29.89 7.68
C ARG A 184 2.03 29.22 8.27
N ALA A 185 2.13 28.64 9.46
CA ALA A 185 0.99 28.04 10.14
C ALA A 185 -0.07 29.09 10.47
N ALA A 186 0.33 30.24 11.00
CA ALA A 186 -0.58 31.36 11.27
C ALA A 186 -1.25 31.86 9.98
N GLU A 187 -0.48 32.08 8.89
CA GLU A 187 -0.99 32.47 7.57
C GLU A 187 -1.98 31.44 6.99
N THR A 188 -1.81 30.16 7.32
CA THR A 188 -2.70 29.09 6.87
C THR A 188 -3.76 28.71 7.90
N GLY A 189 -4.03 29.63 8.85
CA GLY A 189 -5.14 29.55 9.78
C GLY A 189 -4.94 28.60 10.95
N ASP A 190 -3.70 28.29 11.35
CA ASP A 190 -3.36 27.51 12.53
C ASP A 190 -2.35 28.24 13.43
N PRO A 191 -2.79 29.32 14.12
CA PRO A 191 -1.91 30.07 15.02
C PRO A 191 -1.44 29.23 16.25
N SER A 192 -2.14 28.15 16.55
CA SER A 192 -1.80 27.21 17.64
C SER A 192 -0.92 26.03 17.18
N TRP A 193 -0.37 26.10 15.98
CA TRP A 193 0.47 25.05 15.45
C TRP A 193 1.67 24.76 16.36
N THR A 194 1.85 23.49 16.68
CA THR A 194 3.00 22.98 17.43
C THR A 194 3.52 21.71 16.80
N PRO A 195 4.83 21.46 16.82
CA PRO A 195 5.39 20.21 16.34
C PRO A 195 4.82 18.99 17.07
N ALA A 196 4.60 17.89 16.37
CA ALA A 196 4.13 16.62 16.93
C ALA A 196 4.68 15.44 16.12
N GLY A 197 4.78 14.26 16.74
CA GLY A 197 5.02 12.98 16.07
C GLY A 197 3.74 12.14 16.11
N PHE A 198 3.66 11.14 15.23
CA PHE A 198 2.47 10.30 15.09
C PHE A 198 2.84 8.81 15.19
N PRO A 199 1.92 7.94 15.68
CA PRO A 199 2.19 6.52 15.77
C PRO A 199 2.44 5.94 14.38
N THR A 200 3.66 5.45 14.17
CA THR A 200 4.13 4.96 12.87
C THR A 200 4.74 3.57 13.05
N GLN A 201 4.45 2.66 12.12
CA GLN A 201 5.09 1.36 12.00
C GLN A 201 5.77 1.25 10.64
N PHE A 202 6.96 0.64 10.62
CA PHE A 202 7.80 0.56 9.42
C PHE A 202 7.83 -0.87 8.92
N PHE A 203 7.45 -1.06 7.66
CA PHE A 203 7.50 -2.33 6.96
C PHE A 203 8.54 -2.31 5.84
N SER A 204 9.07 -3.46 5.47
CA SER A 204 9.91 -3.64 4.29
C SER A 204 9.53 -4.92 3.56
N LEU A 205 9.72 -4.94 2.23
CA LEU A 205 9.48 -6.16 1.45
C LEU A 205 10.60 -7.17 1.70
N GLY A 206 10.22 -8.39 2.10
CA GLY A 206 11.16 -9.45 2.38
C GLY A 206 12.10 -9.14 3.55
N THR A 207 13.21 -9.85 3.62
CA THR A 207 14.14 -9.84 4.77
C THR A 207 15.29 -8.85 4.64
N GLU A 208 15.50 -8.25 3.48
CA GLU A 208 16.67 -7.39 3.22
C GLU A 208 16.48 -5.92 3.64
N GLY A 209 15.27 -5.53 4.03
CA GLY A 209 14.95 -4.16 4.43
C GLY A 209 15.26 -3.85 5.89
N ILE A 210 15.00 -2.61 6.29
CA ILE A 210 15.21 -2.11 7.66
C ILE A 210 13.93 -2.12 8.51
N GLY A 211 12.76 -2.32 7.88
CA GLY A 211 11.45 -2.41 8.53
C GLY A 211 11.10 -3.82 8.99
N ILE A 212 9.87 -3.99 9.45
CA ILE A 212 9.26 -5.29 9.74
C ILE A 212 9.13 -6.02 8.39
N PRO A 213 9.72 -7.21 8.21
CA PRO A 213 9.68 -7.91 6.93
C PRO A 213 8.26 -8.40 6.63
N VAL A 214 7.78 -8.10 5.43
CA VAL A 214 6.49 -8.61 4.93
C VAL A 214 6.69 -9.47 3.70
N ARG A 215 5.87 -10.51 3.58
CA ARG A 215 5.90 -11.47 2.48
C ARG A 215 4.50 -11.72 1.96
N ALA A 216 4.42 -12.20 0.74
CA ALA A 216 3.21 -12.76 0.16
C ALA A 216 3.50 -14.15 -0.37
N THR A 217 2.54 -15.07 -0.27
CA THR A 217 2.67 -16.34 -0.99
C THR A 217 2.42 -16.11 -2.48
N VAL A 218 3.03 -16.92 -3.32
CA VAL A 218 2.79 -16.89 -4.77
C VAL A 218 1.31 -17.13 -5.06
N THR A 219 0.66 -18.05 -4.32
CA THR A 219 -0.78 -18.33 -4.43
C THR A 219 -1.62 -17.08 -4.16
N ALA A 220 -1.39 -16.38 -3.05
CA ALA A 220 -2.14 -15.20 -2.67
C ALA A 220 -1.89 -14.01 -3.61
N PHE A 221 -0.65 -13.86 -4.08
CA PHE A 221 -0.28 -12.82 -5.04
C PHE A 221 -1.01 -12.99 -6.37
N GLY A 222 -1.18 -14.22 -6.80
CA GLY A 222 -1.95 -14.60 -7.97
C GLY A 222 -1.26 -14.34 -9.31
N PRO A 223 -1.78 -14.96 -10.40
CA PRO A 223 -1.11 -14.95 -11.70
C PRO A 223 -1.09 -13.58 -12.38
N ILE A 224 -2.11 -12.73 -12.19
CA ILE A 224 -2.19 -11.42 -12.86
C ILE A 224 -1.13 -10.45 -12.31
N LEU A 225 -1.04 -10.35 -10.98
CA LEU A 225 -0.06 -9.48 -10.34
C LEU A 225 1.36 -10.00 -10.58
N LEU A 226 1.56 -11.32 -10.49
CA LEU A 226 2.85 -11.93 -10.76
C LEU A 226 3.28 -11.75 -12.23
N SER A 227 2.36 -11.85 -13.18
CA SER A 227 2.65 -11.58 -14.61
C SER A 227 3.14 -10.15 -14.83
N LYS A 228 2.59 -9.18 -14.08
CA LYS A 228 3.06 -7.79 -14.12
C LYS A 228 4.49 -7.68 -13.61
N VAL A 229 4.81 -8.30 -12.48
CA VAL A 229 6.17 -8.30 -11.91
C VAL A 229 7.17 -8.96 -12.86
N LEU A 230 6.78 -10.07 -13.48
CA LEU A 230 7.64 -10.83 -14.41
C LEU A 230 7.72 -10.21 -15.82
N GLY A 231 7.00 -9.11 -16.10
CA GLY A 231 6.99 -8.46 -17.41
C GLY A 231 6.40 -9.35 -18.54
N LEU A 232 5.43 -10.20 -18.22
CA LEU A 232 4.86 -11.17 -19.16
C LEU A 232 3.87 -10.52 -20.13
N ASN A 233 3.88 -11.00 -21.38
CA ASN A 233 2.84 -10.64 -22.34
C ASN A 233 1.53 -11.43 -22.12
N THR A 234 0.46 -11.07 -22.83
CA THR A 234 -0.88 -11.66 -22.67
C THR A 234 -0.90 -13.19 -22.82
N THR A 235 -0.10 -13.77 -23.73
CA THR A 235 -0.02 -15.22 -23.91
C THR A 235 0.67 -15.90 -22.73
N GLN A 236 1.74 -15.31 -22.22
CA GLN A 236 2.48 -15.80 -21.06
C GLN A 236 1.67 -15.65 -19.77
N GLU A 237 0.95 -14.53 -19.60
CA GLU A 237 0.01 -14.29 -18.51
C GLU A 237 -1.10 -15.37 -18.50
N SER A 238 -1.72 -15.64 -19.66
CA SER A 238 -2.73 -16.71 -19.78
C SER A 238 -2.16 -18.09 -19.47
N THR A 239 -0.90 -18.36 -19.87
CA THR A 239 -0.22 -19.62 -19.54
C THR A 239 0.07 -19.72 -18.03
N LEU A 240 0.52 -18.64 -17.41
CA LEU A 240 0.73 -18.59 -15.96
C LEU A 240 -0.59 -18.84 -15.22
N GLY A 241 -1.69 -18.22 -15.65
CA GLY A 241 -3.04 -18.47 -15.11
C GLY A 241 -3.45 -19.94 -15.19
N LEU A 242 -3.13 -20.63 -16.28
CA LEU A 242 -3.38 -22.06 -16.41
C LEU A 242 -2.55 -22.89 -15.41
N ILE A 243 -1.30 -22.52 -15.17
CA ILE A 243 -0.39 -23.18 -14.22
C ILE A 243 -0.96 -23.05 -12.79
N PHE A 244 -1.37 -21.86 -12.40
CA PHE A 244 -2.01 -21.61 -11.10
C PHE A 244 -3.29 -22.44 -10.94
N HIS A 245 -4.16 -22.42 -11.94
CA HIS A 245 -5.40 -23.20 -11.94
C HIS A 245 -5.10 -24.71 -11.76
N TRP A 246 -4.08 -25.24 -12.44
CA TRP A 246 -3.70 -26.63 -12.32
C TRP A 246 -3.20 -26.98 -10.91
N ALA A 247 -2.38 -26.11 -10.30
CA ALA A 247 -1.88 -26.30 -8.94
C ALA A 247 -3.02 -26.26 -7.92
N ASP A 248 -3.92 -25.28 -8.03
CA ASP A 248 -5.09 -25.11 -7.17
C ASP A 248 -6.03 -26.33 -7.20
N GLN A 249 -6.35 -26.86 -8.40
CA GLN A 249 -7.16 -28.06 -8.58
C GLN A 249 -6.58 -29.31 -7.90
N ARG A 250 -5.29 -29.31 -7.60
CA ARG A 250 -4.56 -30.42 -6.93
C ARG A 250 -4.22 -30.14 -5.46
N GLY A 251 -4.66 -28.99 -4.95
CA GLY A 251 -4.36 -28.59 -3.57
C GLY A 251 -2.87 -28.32 -3.33
N MET A 252 -2.11 -28.04 -4.38
CA MET A 252 -0.68 -27.71 -4.28
C MET A 252 -0.52 -26.22 -4.00
N ALA A 253 -0.13 -25.89 -2.78
CA ALA A 253 0.17 -24.51 -2.41
C ALA A 253 1.44 -24.04 -3.12
N LEU A 254 1.37 -22.88 -3.78
CA LEU A 254 2.53 -22.17 -4.32
C LEU A 254 2.92 -21.11 -3.28
N LEU A 255 3.83 -21.47 -2.37
CA LEU A 255 4.22 -20.59 -1.28
C LEU A 255 5.32 -19.62 -1.73
N ASP A 256 6.28 -20.12 -2.48
CA ASP A 256 7.43 -19.36 -2.99
C ASP A 256 7.68 -19.57 -4.50
N LEU A 257 8.73 -18.94 -5.02
CA LEU A 257 9.09 -19.06 -6.43
C LEU A 257 9.63 -20.47 -6.78
N LYS A 258 10.21 -21.18 -5.81
CA LYS A 258 10.69 -22.55 -5.97
C LYS A 258 9.55 -23.51 -6.29
N ASP A 259 8.41 -23.36 -5.63
CA ASP A 259 7.16 -24.08 -5.92
C ASP A 259 6.70 -23.90 -7.34
N LEU A 260 6.58 -22.63 -7.75
CA LEU A 260 6.11 -22.28 -9.09
C LEU A 260 7.04 -22.85 -10.16
N ARG A 261 8.37 -22.79 -9.96
CA ARG A 261 9.35 -23.38 -10.88
C ARG A 261 9.17 -24.88 -11.00
N GLN A 262 8.98 -25.58 -9.87
CA GLN A 262 8.80 -27.02 -9.85
C GLN A 262 7.50 -27.44 -10.56
N VAL A 263 6.41 -26.70 -10.37
CA VAL A 263 5.15 -26.95 -11.08
C VAL A 263 5.33 -26.73 -12.59
N ILE A 264 6.01 -25.67 -13.02
CA ILE A 264 6.28 -25.42 -14.46
C ILE A 264 7.16 -26.55 -15.04
N ALA A 265 8.20 -26.97 -14.32
CA ALA A 265 9.08 -28.07 -14.74
C ALA A 265 8.28 -29.37 -14.90
N TYR A 266 7.42 -29.70 -13.94
CA TYR A 266 6.55 -30.88 -14.01
C TYR A 266 5.60 -30.80 -15.22
N LEU A 267 4.90 -29.70 -15.40
CA LEU A 267 3.91 -29.53 -16.49
C LEU A 267 4.53 -29.55 -17.89
N THR A 268 5.84 -29.34 -18.00
CA THR A 268 6.58 -29.44 -19.27
C THR A 268 7.19 -30.83 -19.49
N SER A 269 7.20 -31.70 -18.47
CA SER A 269 7.60 -33.11 -18.58
C SER A 269 6.58 -33.94 -19.36
N ASP A 270 6.93 -35.13 -19.77
CA ASP A 270 6.02 -36.01 -20.53
C ASP A 270 4.83 -36.47 -19.67
N GLU A 271 5.01 -36.64 -18.38
CA GLU A 271 3.95 -36.96 -17.42
C GLU A 271 2.99 -35.77 -17.25
N GLY A 272 3.54 -34.58 -16.98
CA GLY A 272 2.74 -33.37 -16.73
C GLY A 272 1.97 -32.88 -17.95
N LYS A 273 2.50 -33.08 -19.17
CA LYS A 273 1.76 -32.81 -20.41
C LYS A 273 0.46 -33.63 -20.52
N ALA A 274 0.45 -34.84 -19.98
CA ALA A 274 -0.77 -35.66 -19.96
C ALA A 274 -1.85 -35.07 -19.06
N ASP A 275 -1.46 -34.43 -17.96
CA ASP A 275 -2.35 -33.80 -16.99
C ASP A 275 -3.05 -32.54 -17.56
N LEU A 276 -2.47 -31.92 -18.58
CA LEU A 276 -3.02 -30.73 -19.25
C LEU A 276 -3.98 -31.06 -20.41
N LYS A 277 -4.22 -32.36 -20.70
CA LYS A 277 -5.17 -32.76 -21.74
C LYS A 277 -6.57 -32.25 -21.40
N GLY A 278 -7.16 -31.47 -22.32
CA GLY A 278 -8.53 -30.96 -22.19
C GLY A 278 -8.66 -29.57 -21.60
N ILE A 279 -7.62 -29.01 -20.94
CA ILE A 279 -7.64 -27.65 -20.39
C ILE A 279 -6.72 -26.66 -21.10
N GLY A 280 -5.97 -27.13 -22.09
CA GLY A 280 -4.97 -26.36 -22.85
C GLY A 280 -3.58 -26.97 -22.63
N GLY A 281 -2.60 -26.54 -23.37
CA GLY A 281 -1.21 -26.98 -23.22
C GLY A 281 -0.31 -25.86 -22.75
N VAL A 282 0.78 -26.21 -22.08
CA VAL A 282 1.89 -25.31 -21.83
C VAL A 282 3.00 -25.61 -22.84
N SER A 283 3.29 -24.66 -23.73
CA SER A 283 4.40 -24.86 -24.68
C SER A 283 5.74 -24.74 -23.96
N ALA A 284 6.70 -25.57 -24.30
CA ALA A 284 8.05 -25.49 -23.75
C ALA A 284 8.71 -24.12 -23.97
N ALA A 285 8.43 -23.47 -25.11
CA ALA A 285 8.94 -22.14 -25.41
C ALA A 285 8.37 -21.08 -24.45
N THR A 286 7.04 -21.08 -24.20
CA THR A 286 6.39 -20.15 -23.27
C THR A 286 6.84 -20.41 -21.82
N ALA A 287 6.88 -21.68 -21.40
CA ALA A 287 7.39 -22.07 -20.09
C ALA A 287 8.83 -21.59 -19.87
N GLY A 288 9.69 -21.76 -20.88
CA GLY A 288 11.09 -21.32 -20.81
C GLY A 288 11.22 -19.79 -20.66
N VAL A 289 10.30 -19.00 -21.23
CA VAL A 289 10.30 -17.54 -20.99
C VAL A 289 9.89 -17.23 -19.55
N ILE A 290 8.84 -17.85 -19.06
CA ILE A 290 8.35 -17.65 -17.67
C ILE A 290 9.44 -18.08 -16.66
N LEU A 291 10.07 -19.24 -16.85
CA LEU A 291 11.15 -19.71 -15.99
C LEU A 291 12.34 -18.75 -15.94
N ARG A 292 12.77 -18.21 -17.08
CA ARG A 292 13.85 -17.21 -17.09
C ARG A 292 13.45 -15.94 -16.36
N ALA A 293 12.21 -15.47 -16.51
CA ALA A 293 11.71 -14.30 -15.80
C ALA A 293 11.67 -14.54 -14.27
N ILE A 294 11.30 -15.76 -13.82
CA ILE A 294 11.35 -16.16 -12.40
C ILE A 294 12.78 -16.16 -11.88
N VAL A 295 13.72 -16.79 -12.61
CA VAL A 295 15.14 -16.83 -12.21
C VAL A 295 15.75 -15.42 -12.13
N ASN A 296 15.40 -14.52 -13.05
CA ASN A 296 15.82 -13.13 -12.96
C ASN A 296 15.24 -12.44 -11.72
N LEU A 297 13.96 -12.69 -11.41
CA LEU A 297 13.32 -12.15 -10.21
C LEU A 297 13.97 -12.69 -8.92
N GLU A 298 14.32 -13.98 -8.87
CA GLU A 298 15.08 -14.58 -7.76
C GLU A 298 16.47 -13.93 -7.62
N ALA A 299 17.22 -13.79 -8.73
CA ALA A 299 18.53 -13.13 -8.74
C ALA A 299 18.45 -11.66 -8.28
N ASP A 300 17.32 -11.02 -8.53
CA ASP A 300 17.00 -9.69 -8.03
C ASP A 300 16.48 -9.69 -6.57
N GLY A 301 16.46 -10.83 -5.84
CA GLY A 301 16.02 -10.99 -4.45
C GLY A 301 14.51 -11.09 -4.27
N GLY A 302 13.78 -11.47 -5.31
CA GLY A 302 12.35 -11.80 -5.20
C GLY A 302 12.08 -13.00 -4.30
N ASP A 303 13.04 -13.88 -4.12
CA ASP A 303 13.00 -15.02 -3.22
C ASP A 303 12.90 -14.64 -1.73
N THR A 304 13.37 -13.46 -1.35
CA THR A 304 13.24 -12.96 0.02
C THR A 304 11.85 -12.40 0.31
N PHE A 305 11.09 -12.08 -0.75
CA PHE A 305 9.75 -11.52 -0.67
C PHE A 305 8.64 -12.57 -0.73
N PHE A 306 8.77 -13.58 -1.63
CA PHE A 306 7.77 -14.64 -1.72
C PHE A 306 8.01 -15.73 -0.68
N GLY A 307 6.96 -16.05 0.10
CA GLY A 307 7.03 -17.09 1.14
C GLY A 307 6.13 -16.80 2.33
N GLU A 308 6.37 -17.54 3.39
CA GLU A 308 5.62 -17.43 4.65
C GLU A 308 6.50 -16.87 5.80
N PRO A 309 5.88 -16.28 6.86
CA PRO A 309 4.45 -16.03 7.01
C PRO A 309 3.93 -14.96 6.04
N GLU A 310 2.73 -15.19 5.51
CA GLU A 310 2.03 -14.24 4.67
C GLU A 310 1.61 -13.02 5.49
N PHE A 311 1.71 -11.84 4.89
CA PHE A 311 1.32 -10.59 5.54
C PHE A 311 -0.20 -10.51 5.67
N ASP A 312 -0.65 -10.28 6.89
CA ASP A 312 -2.05 -10.09 7.23
C ASP A 312 -2.40 -8.59 7.12
N THR A 313 -3.24 -8.25 6.16
CA THR A 313 -3.62 -6.85 5.91
C THR A 313 -4.47 -6.23 7.01
N GLU A 314 -5.05 -7.02 7.94
CA GLU A 314 -5.73 -6.49 9.13
C GLU A 314 -4.77 -5.75 10.08
N ASP A 315 -3.47 -6.09 10.06
CA ASP A 315 -2.43 -5.37 10.84
C ASP A 315 -2.23 -3.90 10.40
N LEU A 316 -2.81 -3.50 9.26
CA LEU A 316 -2.84 -2.12 8.78
C LEU A 316 -3.96 -1.28 9.40
N LEU A 317 -4.94 -1.89 10.08
CA LEU A 317 -6.13 -1.22 10.62
C LEU A 317 -5.97 -0.77 12.09
N ARG A 318 -4.75 -0.67 12.56
CA ARG A 318 -4.46 -0.43 13.98
C ARG A 318 -4.73 1.02 14.40
N ILE A 319 -5.26 1.15 15.61
CA ILE A 319 -5.45 2.43 16.30
C ILE A 319 -4.68 2.36 17.63
N LEU A 320 -3.91 3.38 17.94
CA LEU A 320 -3.11 3.47 19.17
C LEU A 320 -3.41 4.81 19.87
N GLY A 321 -3.90 4.75 21.11
CA GLY A 321 -4.22 5.95 21.89
C GLY A 321 -5.23 6.89 21.22
N GLY A 322 -6.17 6.35 20.42
CA GLY A 322 -7.13 7.13 19.65
C GLY A 322 -6.63 7.61 18.28
N ASN A 323 -5.33 7.52 18.01
CA ASN A 323 -4.74 7.87 16.71
C ASN A 323 -4.68 6.65 15.78
N GLY A 324 -4.97 6.85 14.51
CA GLY A 324 -4.73 5.82 13.48
C GLY A 324 -3.23 5.62 13.27
N VAL A 325 -2.77 4.37 13.23
CA VAL A 325 -1.36 4.06 12.98
C VAL A 325 -1.01 4.32 11.51
N ILE A 326 0.11 4.98 11.27
CA ILE A 326 0.66 5.22 9.93
C ILE A 326 1.61 4.06 9.61
N SER A 327 1.26 3.26 8.62
CA SER A 327 2.06 2.15 8.12
C SER A 327 2.90 2.62 6.94
N LEU A 328 4.21 2.74 7.13
CA LEU A 328 5.16 3.10 6.09
C LEU A 328 5.84 1.86 5.54
N PHE A 329 5.74 1.66 4.23
CA PHE A 329 6.51 0.65 3.52
C PHE A 329 7.80 1.28 3.01
N GLU A 330 8.90 1.00 3.71
CA GLU A 330 10.23 1.49 3.38
C GLU A 330 10.84 0.69 2.24
N LEU A 331 11.15 1.37 1.15
CA LEU A 331 11.75 0.71 -0.01
C LEU A 331 13.26 0.54 0.10
N GLY A 332 13.98 1.49 0.68
CA GLY A 332 15.42 1.42 0.89
C GLY A 332 16.19 0.85 -0.31
N ALA A 333 16.90 -0.26 -0.08
CA ALA A 333 17.62 -0.99 -1.12
C ALA A 333 16.73 -1.54 -2.25
N GLN A 334 15.40 -1.63 -2.04
CA GLN A 334 14.45 -2.14 -3.02
C GLN A 334 13.91 -1.06 -3.98
N ALA A 335 14.34 0.19 -3.84
CA ALA A 335 14.03 1.26 -4.80
C ALA A 335 14.43 0.91 -6.25
N ALA A 336 15.36 -0.05 -6.43
CA ALA A 336 15.73 -0.62 -7.72
C ALA A 336 14.65 -1.51 -8.34
N ARG A 337 13.57 -1.89 -7.60
CA ARG A 337 12.51 -2.79 -8.04
C ARG A 337 11.11 -2.18 -7.92
N PRO A 338 10.87 -1.03 -8.55
CA PRO A 338 9.64 -0.27 -8.36
C PRO A 338 8.38 -1.04 -8.80
N VAL A 339 8.51 -1.95 -9.78
CA VAL A 339 7.39 -2.76 -10.29
C VAL A 339 6.95 -3.78 -9.24
N LEU A 340 7.87 -4.50 -8.59
CA LEU A 340 7.54 -5.46 -7.53
C LEU A 340 6.78 -4.77 -6.40
N PHE A 341 7.31 -3.64 -5.94
CA PHE A 341 6.75 -2.89 -4.84
C PHE A 341 5.35 -2.33 -5.13
N SER A 342 5.18 -1.63 -6.26
CA SER A 342 3.88 -1.08 -6.62
C SER A 342 2.83 -2.17 -6.82
N THR A 343 3.26 -3.34 -7.34
CA THR A 343 2.36 -4.49 -7.50
C THR A 343 2.03 -5.14 -6.16
N PHE A 344 2.97 -5.18 -5.21
CA PHE A 344 2.70 -5.60 -3.83
C PHE A 344 1.66 -4.71 -3.16
N LEU A 345 1.79 -3.39 -3.27
CA LEU A 345 0.80 -2.47 -2.71
C LEU A 345 -0.60 -2.68 -3.33
N MET A 346 -0.65 -3.05 -4.61
CA MET A 346 -1.92 -3.43 -5.24
C MET A 346 -2.46 -4.76 -4.73
N TRP A 347 -1.59 -5.72 -4.42
CA TRP A 347 -2.00 -6.96 -3.75
C TRP A 347 -2.61 -6.66 -2.38
N VAL A 348 -1.94 -5.85 -1.56
CA VAL A 348 -2.48 -5.41 -0.25
C VAL A 348 -3.86 -4.77 -0.41
N LEU A 349 -4.03 -3.88 -1.39
CA LEU A 349 -5.31 -3.22 -1.64
C LEU A 349 -6.40 -4.21 -2.11
N ALA A 350 -6.03 -5.19 -2.93
CA ALA A 350 -6.95 -6.22 -3.40
C ALA A 350 -7.35 -7.19 -2.27
N ASP A 351 -6.43 -7.52 -1.39
CA ASP A 351 -6.68 -8.36 -0.22
C ASP A 351 -7.61 -7.65 0.78
N LEU A 352 -7.35 -6.38 1.10
CA LEU A 352 -8.25 -5.55 1.89
C LEU A 352 -9.67 -5.48 1.29
N PHE A 353 -9.78 -5.42 -0.04
CA PHE A 353 -11.08 -5.44 -0.70
C PHE A 353 -11.84 -6.76 -0.47
N GLN A 354 -11.14 -7.89 -0.40
CA GLN A 354 -11.75 -9.20 -0.17
C GLN A 354 -12.11 -9.43 1.31
N THR A 355 -11.26 -8.99 2.22
CA THR A 355 -11.36 -9.27 3.66
C THR A 355 -12.30 -8.33 4.40
N LEU A 356 -12.30 -7.03 4.03
CA LEU A 356 -13.13 -6.04 4.71
C LEU A 356 -14.62 -6.24 4.42
N PRO A 357 -15.50 -6.04 5.44
CA PRO A 357 -16.94 -6.05 5.24
C PRO A 357 -17.42 -4.86 4.40
N GLU A 358 -18.60 -4.99 3.79
CA GLU A 358 -19.28 -3.84 3.17
C GLU A 358 -19.71 -2.87 4.28
N GLU A 359 -19.36 -1.60 4.09
CA GLU A 359 -19.74 -0.51 4.98
C GLU A 359 -20.68 0.44 4.23
N GLY A 360 -21.58 1.06 4.97
CA GLY A 360 -22.40 2.15 4.40
C GLY A 360 -21.62 3.46 4.26
N ASP A 361 -22.35 4.56 4.23
CA ASP A 361 -21.72 5.89 4.30
C ASP A 361 -21.17 6.10 5.73
N LEU A 362 -19.87 6.26 5.84
CA LEU A 362 -19.13 6.46 7.09
C LEU A 362 -18.76 7.94 7.25
N ASP A 363 -18.77 8.43 8.50
CA ASP A 363 -18.32 9.80 8.83
C ASP A 363 -16.81 10.00 8.59
N LYS A 364 -16.04 8.91 8.62
CA LYS A 364 -14.61 8.87 8.30
C LYS A 364 -14.23 7.52 7.68
N PRO A 365 -13.19 7.45 6.85
CA PRO A 365 -12.74 6.18 6.29
C PRO A 365 -12.19 5.24 7.36
N LYS A 366 -12.24 3.93 7.08
CA LYS A 366 -11.56 2.90 7.90
C LYS A 366 -10.06 2.89 7.70
N LEU A 367 -9.62 3.23 6.50
CA LEU A 367 -8.22 3.25 6.09
C LEU A 367 -8.06 4.21 4.91
N VAL A 368 -6.95 4.91 4.86
CA VAL A 368 -6.52 5.64 3.65
C VAL A 368 -5.21 5.06 3.15
N PHE A 369 -5.21 4.66 1.89
CA PHE A 369 -4.07 4.09 1.19
C PHE A 369 -3.48 5.13 0.25
N ILE A 370 -2.18 5.41 0.35
CA ILE A 370 -1.49 6.43 -0.45
C ILE A 370 -0.37 5.78 -1.27
N PHE A 371 -0.53 5.81 -2.58
CA PHE A 371 0.49 5.38 -3.54
C PHE A 371 1.38 6.57 -3.91
N ASP A 372 2.60 6.63 -3.40
CA ASP A 372 3.59 7.56 -3.93
C ASP A 372 4.20 7.02 -5.24
N GLU A 373 4.65 7.92 -6.11
CA GLU A 373 5.15 7.63 -7.45
C GLU A 373 4.23 6.69 -8.25
N ALA A 374 2.92 6.95 -8.20
CA ALA A 374 1.88 6.07 -8.76
C ALA A 374 2.04 5.76 -10.26
N HIS A 375 2.83 6.55 -11.01
CA HIS A 375 3.17 6.25 -12.40
C HIS A 375 3.84 4.87 -12.56
N LEU A 376 4.60 4.41 -11.54
CA LEU A 376 5.25 3.10 -11.55
C LEU A 376 4.25 1.93 -11.57
N LEU A 377 3.07 2.13 -10.97
CA LEU A 377 2.01 1.13 -10.99
C LEU A 377 1.46 0.89 -12.40
N PHE A 378 1.39 1.95 -13.21
CA PHE A 378 0.73 1.93 -14.53
C PHE A 378 1.69 1.75 -15.70
N ALA A 379 3.00 1.95 -15.50
CA ALA A 379 4.01 1.73 -16.53
C ALA A 379 3.97 0.28 -17.03
N ASP A 380 3.96 0.07 -18.35
CA ASP A 380 3.97 -1.24 -19.03
C ASP A 380 2.93 -2.25 -18.50
N ALA A 381 1.80 -1.77 -17.99
CA ALA A 381 0.77 -2.59 -17.41
C ALA A 381 -0.06 -3.33 -18.47
N SER A 382 -0.32 -4.63 -18.25
CA SER A 382 -1.23 -5.41 -19.11
C SER A 382 -2.67 -4.91 -18.98
N LYS A 383 -3.51 -5.19 -19.99
CA LYS A 383 -4.93 -4.83 -19.94
C LYS A 383 -5.65 -5.47 -18.77
N ALA A 384 -5.32 -6.72 -18.44
CA ALA A 384 -5.92 -7.44 -17.32
C ALA A 384 -5.55 -6.78 -15.99
N PHE A 385 -4.29 -6.40 -15.80
CA PHE A 385 -3.84 -5.68 -14.62
C PHE A 385 -4.57 -4.33 -14.47
N LEU A 386 -4.63 -3.51 -15.54
CA LEU A 386 -5.33 -2.23 -15.51
C LEU A 386 -6.82 -2.38 -15.16
N GLN A 387 -7.49 -3.42 -15.69
CA GLN A 387 -8.88 -3.72 -15.35
C GLN A 387 -9.04 -4.13 -13.88
N GLN A 388 -8.10 -4.90 -13.33
CA GLN A 388 -8.13 -5.27 -11.92
C GLN A 388 -7.95 -4.05 -11.02
N VAL A 389 -6.97 -3.18 -11.32
CA VAL A 389 -6.77 -1.92 -10.56
C VAL A 389 -8.00 -1.03 -10.63
N GLU A 390 -8.56 -0.81 -11.83
CA GLU A 390 -9.76 0.00 -12.02
C GLU A 390 -10.93 -0.54 -11.19
N GLN A 391 -11.16 -1.85 -11.26
CA GLN A 391 -12.25 -2.51 -10.53
C GLN A 391 -12.04 -2.41 -9.00
N THR A 392 -10.82 -2.68 -8.52
CA THR A 392 -10.49 -2.57 -7.09
C THR A 392 -10.70 -1.15 -6.59
N VAL A 393 -10.14 -0.14 -7.26
CA VAL A 393 -10.29 1.27 -6.86
C VAL A 393 -11.76 1.69 -6.87
N LYS A 394 -12.52 1.28 -7.88
CA LYS A 394 -13.95 1.61 -7.98
C LYS A 394 -14.78 1.01 -6.84
N LEU A 395 -14.48 -0.21 -6.43
CA LEU A 395 -15.32 -0.96 -5.49
C LEU A 395 -14.87 -0.85 -4.04
N ILE A 396 -13.58 -0.63 -3.75
CA ILE A 396 -13.05 -0.61 -2.38
C ILE A 396 -13.63 0.53 -1.53
N ARG A 397 -14.23 1.52 -2.18
CA ARG A 397 -14.97 2.59 -1.52
C ARG A 397 -16.08 2.04 -0.63
N SER A 398 -16.79 1.00 -1.06
CA SER A 398 -17.87 0.38 -0.27
C SER A 398 -17.35 -0.30 1.00
N LYS A 399 -16.04 -0.53 1.08
CA LYS A 399 -15.35 -1.06 2.28
C LYS A 399 -14.85 0.04 3.22
N GLY A 400 -15.13 1.30 2.91
CA GLY A 400 -14.67 2.46 3.68
C GLY A 400 -13.20 2.81 3.47
N VAL A 401 -12.55 2.33 2.40
CA VAL A 401 -11.14 2.61 2.11
C VAL A 401 -11.00 3.74 1.09
N GLY A 402 -10.21 4.76 1.45
CA GLY A 402 -9.77 5.81 0.55
C GLY A 402 -8.47 5.44 -0.17
N VAL A 403 -8.33 5.77 -1.44
CA VAL A 403 -7.10 5.56 -2.22
C VAL A 403 -6.64 6.89 -2.80
N PHE A 404 -5.41 7.28 -2.49
CA PHE A 404 -4.78 8.49 -3.00
C PHE A 404 -3.58 8.14 -3.84
N PHE A 405 -3.54 8.68 -5.05
CA PHE A 405 -2.38 8.54 -5.93
C PHE A 405 -1.57 9.83 -5.91
N CYS A 406 -0.25 9.70 -5.71
CA CYS A 406 0.70 10.79 -5.82
C CYS A 406 1.57 10.56 -7.05
N THR A 407 1.69 11.56 -7.93
CA THR A 407 2.47 11.47 -9.17
C THR A 407 2.96 12.83 -9.64
N GLN A 408 3.76 12.86 -10.68
CA GLN A 408 4.25 14.12 -11.25
C GLN A 408 3.21 14.77 -12.17
N LEU A 409 2.51 13.98 -12.98
CA LEU A 409 1.50 14.45 -13.93
C LEU A 409 0.18 13.68 -13.75
N PRO A 410 -0.97 14.34 -13.75
CA PRO A 410 -2.26 13.65 -13.75
C PRO A 410 -2.46 12.69 -14.93
N THR A 411 -1.79 12.96 -16.05
CA THR A 411 -1.83 12.11 -17.24
C THR A 411 -1.11 10.77 -17.09
N ASP A 412 -0.34 10.57 -16.03
CA ASP A 412 0.30 9.29 -15.69
C ASP A 412 -0.72 8.26 -15.21
N ILE A 413 -1.88 8.73 -14.75
CA ILE A 413 -2.97 7.88 -14.27
C ILE A 413 -3.93 7.60 -15.44
N PRO A 414 -4.31 6.34 -15.70
CA PRO A 414 -5.31 6.00 -16.71
C PRO A 414 -6.63 6.73 -16.48
N ASN A 415 -7.26 7.21 -17.55
CA ASN A 415 -8.49 8.00 -17.49
C ASN A 415 -9.63 7.31 -16.72
N ALA A 416 -9.74 5.98 -16.83
CA ALA A 416 -10.75 5.19 -16.12
C ALA A 416 -10.60 5.30 -14.60
N ILE A 417 -9.36 5.29 -14.10
CA ILE A 417 -9.04 5.45 -12.67
C ILE A 417 -9.12 6.93 -12.29
N LEU A 418 -8.55 7.83 -13.09
CA LEU A 418 -8.58 9.29 -12.85
C LEU A 418 -10.01 9.82 -12.66
N SER A 419 -10.99 9.24 -13.34
CA SER A 419 -12.41 9.58 -13.22
C SER A 419 -13.03 9.22 -11.86
N GLN A 420 -12.40 8.34 -11.08
CA GLN A 420 -12.87 7.92 -9.75
C GLN A 420 -12.31 8.81 -8.62
N LEU A 421 -11.33 9.68 -8.93
CA LEU A 421 -10.61 10.48 -7.94
C LEU A 421 -11.36 11.78 -7.67
N GLY A 422 -12.06 11.84 -6.53
CA GLY A 422 -12.93 12.95 -6.15
C GLY A 422 -12.18 14.16 -5.57
N ALA A 423 -11.04 13.94 -4.90
CA ALA A 423 -10.18 14.99 -4.39
C ALA A 423 -8.99 15.23 -5.33
N ARG A 424 -8.65 16.48 -5.58
CA ARG A 424 -7.50 16.85 -6.43
C ARG A 424 -6.72 17.97 -5.78
N VAL A 425 -5.44 17.72 -5.56
CA VAL A 425 -4.45 18.67 -5.06
C VAL A 425 -3.33 18.74 -6.09
N GLN A 426 -3.28 19.82 -6.85
CA GLN A 426 -2.33 19.99 -7.94
C GLN A 426 -1.32 21.06 -7.59
N HIS A 427 -0.09 20.65 -7.28
CA HIS A 427 1.05 21.54 -7.16
C HIS A 427 1.54 22.02 -8.53
N ALA A 428 2.54 22.91 -8.51
CA ALA A 428 3.07 23.51 -9.73
C ALA A 428 3.45 22.45 -10.78
N LEU A 429 3.14 22.74 -12.03
CA LEU A 429 3.62 22.01 -13.20
C LEU A 429 4.70 22.83 -13.91
N ARG A 430 5.66 22.12 -14.50
CA ARG A 430 6.66 22.72 -15.38
C ARG A 430 6.28 22.39 -16.82
N ALA A 431 6.28 23.39 -17.69
CA ALA A 431 5.87 23.24 -19.08
C ALA A 431 6.99 23.76 -20.01
N PHE A 432 8.13 23.06 -19.98
CA PHE A 432 9.32 23.45 -20.75
C PHE A 432 9.33 22.88 -22.17
N THR A 433 8.64 21.77 -22.42
CA THR A 433 8.57 21.12 -23.71
C THR A 433 7.18 21.21 -24.32
N PRO A 434 7.01 21.02 -25.65
CA PRO A 434 5.69 20.95 -26.25
C PRO A 434 4.78 19.86 -25.68
N ASP A 435 5.36 18.74 -25.20
CA ASP A 435 4.59 17.68 -24.58
C ASP A 435 4.15 18.05 -23.15
N ASP A 436 4.98 18.78 -22.39
CA ASP A 436 4.57 19.37 -21.11
C ASP A 436 3.42 20.35 -21.29
N GLN A 437 3.44 21.18 -22.33
CA GLN A 437 2.34 22.10 -22.67
C GLN A 437 1.04 21.34 -22.93
N LYS A 438 1.10 20.25 -23.71
CA LYS A 438 -0.06 19.39 -23.95
C LYS A 438 -0.57 18.74 -22.66
N ALA A 439 0.33 18.28 -21.78
CA ALA A 439 -0.01 17.70 -20.49
C ALA A 439 -0.68 18.75 -19.57
N LEU A 440 -0.16 19.97 -19.53
CA LEU A 440 -0.75 21.11 -18.81
C LEU A 440 -2.18 21.38 -19.29
N THR A 441 -2.38 21.56 -20.59
CA THR A 441 -3.71 21.80 -21.18
C THR A 441 -4.69 20.64 -20.89
N LYS A 442 -4.23 19.38 -20.94
CA LYS A 442 -5.05 18.22 -20.55
C LYS A 442 -5.42 18.26 -19.07
N THR A 443 -4.46 18.59 -18.22
CA THR A 443 -4.67 18.72 -16.76
C THR A 443 -5.73 19.77 -16.45
N VAL A 444 -5.61 20.97 -17.00
CA VAL A 444 -6.59 22.07 -16.80
C VAL A 444 -8.01 21.65 -17.17
N ARG A 445 -8.19 20.89 -18.25
CA ARG A 445 -9.51 20.40 -18.70
C ARG A 445 -10.16 19.43 -17.72
N THR A 446 -9.45 18.90 -16.76
CA THR A 446 -9.99 17.99 -15.74
C THR A 446 -10.56 18.71 -14.52
N TYR A 447 -10.40 20.04 -14.43
CA TYR A 447 -10.91 20.87 -13.35
C TYR A 447 -12.26 21.49 -13.70
N PRO A 448 -13.11 21.79 -12.70
CA PRO A 448 -14.29 22.62 -12.89
C PRO A 448 -13.91 23.98 -13.48
N LYS A 449 -14.80 24.54 -14.30
CA LYS A 449 -14.61 25.91 -14.78
C LYS A 449 -14.64 26.88 -13.61
N THR A 450 -13.70 27.80 -13.59
CA THR A 450 -13.63 28.86 -12.57
C THR A 450 -13.53 30.24 -13.24
N ALA A 451 -14.13 31.23 -12.63
CA ALA A 451 -13.97 32.63 -13.00
C ALA A 451 -12.87 33.31 -12.17
N PHE A 452 -12.36 32.63 -11.12
CA PHE A 452 -11.42 33.24 -10.17
C PHE A 452 -9.97 33.13 -10.62
N TYR A 453 -9.63 32.18 -11.48
CA TYR A 453 -8.25 31.90 -11.89
C TYR A 453 -8.13 31.51 -13.36
N ASP A 454 -7.05 31.98 -14.00
CA ASP A 454 -6.53 31.38 -15.23
C ASP A 454 -5.69 30.15 -14.85
N LEU A 455 -6.25 28.95 -14.95
CA LEU A 455 -5.61 27.72 -14.47
C LEU A 455 -4.31 27.37 -15.19
N GLU A 456 -4.17 27.65 -16.50
CA GLU A 456 -2.92 27.39 -17.23
C GLU A 456 -1.79 28.26 -16.69
N LYS A 457 -2.06 29.53 -16.46
CA LYS A 457 -1.12 30.47 -15.87
C LYS A 457 -0.85 30.14 -14.40
N SER A 458 -1.89 29.87 -13.62
CA SER A 458 -1.76 29.55 -12.19
C SER A 458 -0.89 28.35 -11.95
N LEU A 459 -1.15 27.20 -12.64
CA LEU A 459 -0.41 25.96 -12.45
C LEU A 459 1.08 26.07 -12.77
N THR A 460 1.49 27.03 -13.59
CA THR A 460 2.91 27.29 -13.90
C THR A 460 3.56 28.29 -12.95
N SER A 461 2.76 29.05 -12.19
CA SER A 461 3.24 30.14 -11.30
C SER A 461 3.09 29.86 -9.80
N LEU A 462 2.50 28.71 -9.40
CA LEU A 462 2.40 28.29 -8.00
C LEU A 462 3.78 28.28 -7.32
N GLY A 463 3.82 28.83 -6.11
CA GLY A 463 4.98 28.74 -5.24
C GLY A 463 5.13 27.36 -4.57
N THR A 464 6.29 27.11 -3.95
CA THR A 464 6.52 25.88 -3.18
C THR A 464 5.53 25.79 -2.01
N GLY A 465 4.85 24.64 -1.93
CA GLY A 465 3.79 24.42 -0.95
C GLY A 465 2.51 25.20 -1.25
N GLU A 466 2.27 25.54 -2.50
CA GLU A 466 0.97 26.00 -2.98
C GLU A 466 0.38 24.98 -3.94
N ALA A 467 -0.93 24.91 -4.01
CA ALA A 467 -1.64 23.97 -4.88
C ALA A 467 -3.00 24.54 -5.35
N ILE A 468 -3.42 24.10 -6.52
CA ILE A 468 -4.82 24.22 -6.95
C ILE A 468 -5.60 23.03 -6.39
N VAL A 469 -6.64 23.31 -5.63
CA VAL A 469 -7.43 22.29 -4.92
C VAL A 469 -8.88 22.32 -5.41
N THR A 470 -9.47 21.15 -5.58
CA THR A 470 -10.91 20.92 -5.68
C THR A 470 -11.23 19.56 -5.08
N VAL A 471 -12.31 19.46 -4.32
CA VAL A 471 -12.73 18.23 -3.65
C VAL A 471 -14.24 18.03 -3.84
N LEU A 472 -14.74 16.88 -3.44
CA LEU A 472 -16.19 16.70 -3.38
C LEU A 472 -16.73 17.24 -2.05
N SER A 473 -17.79 18.04 -2.13
CA SER A 473 -18.56 18.43 -0.95
C SER A 473 -19.28 17.23 -0.35
N GLU A 474 -19.80 17.37 0.87
CA GLU A 474 -20.60 16.33 1.55
C GLU A 474 -21.80 15.83 0.70
N LYS A 475 -22.27 16.65 -0.26
CA LYS A 475 -23.33 16.29 -1.21
C LYS A 475 -22.81 15.65 -2.50
N GLY A 476 -21.49 15.40 -2.60
CA GLY A 476 -20.85 14.79 -3.77
C GLY A 476 -20.66 15.74 -4.97
N ALA A 477 -20.92 17.03 -4.83
CA ALA A 477 -20.66 18.04 -5.86
C ALA A 477 -19.22 18.56 -5.75
N PRO A 478 -18.54 18.85 -6.87
CA PRO A 478 -17.22 19.49 -6.84
C PRO A 478 -17.29 20.87 -6.16
N THR A 479 -16.30 21.16 -5.30
CA THR A 479 -16.13 22.50 -4.73
C THR A 479 -15.58 23.49 -5.77
N PRO A 480 -15.71 24.81 -5.54
CA PRO A 480 -14.98 25.79 -6.33
C PRO A 480 -13.49 25.47 -6.35
N VAL A 481 -12.83 25.80 -7.45
CA VAL A 481 -11.36 25.66 -7.53
C VAL A 481 -10.72 26.69 -6.62
N ALA A 482 -9.78 26.26 -5.76
CA ALA A 482 -9.08 27.13 -4.83
C ALA A 482 -7.57 27.07 -5.07
N TRP A 483 -6.93 28.21 -5.34
CA TRP A 483 -5.49 28.35 -5.16
C TRP A 483 -5.24 28.38 -3.66
N THR A 484 -4.50 27.41 -3.16
CA THR A 484 -4.36 27.14 -1.74
C THR A 484 -2.91 27.23 -1.32
N ARG A 485 -2.63 28.01 -0.29
CA ARG A 485 -1.37 27.94 0.45
C ARG A 485 -1.48 26.82 1.47
N ILE A 486 -0.72 25.76 1.26
CA ILE A 486 -0.78 24.54 2.07
C ILE A 486 -0.15 24.80 3.45
N ARG A 487 -0.79 24.32 4.51
CA ARG A 487 -0.29 24.39 5.88
C ARG A 487 0.96 23.50 6.07
N PRO A 488 1.86 23.87 6.98
CA PRO A 488 3.05 23.08 7.25
C PRO A 488 2.68 21.82 8.03
N PRO A 489 3.39 20.68 7.79
CA PRO A 489 3.25 19.50 8.63
C PRO A 489 3.78 19.78 10.06
N ARG A 490 3.37 18.93 11.01
CA ARG A 490 3.77 19.02 12.43
C ARG A 490 4.90 18.07 12.77
N SER A 491 5.04 16.99 12.03
CA SER A 491 6.10 16.00 12.19
C SER A 491 7.40 16.44 11.54
N LEU A 492 8.47 15.71 11.79
CA LEU A 492 9.78 15.99 11.22
C LEU A 492 9.71 15.94 9.69
N MET A 493 10.16 17.01 9.01
CA MET A 493 10.16 17.10 7.55
C MET A 493 11.39 16.50 6.88
N ASP A 494 12.07 15.62 7.58
CA ASP A 494 13.27 14.90 7.16
C ASP A 494 13.14 13.44 7.60
N THR A 495 14.12 12.59 7.25
CA THR A 495 14.19 11.21 7.72
C THR A 495 14.59 11.13 9.20
N VAL A 496 14.12 10.10 9.91
CA VAL A 496 14.63 9.76 11.25
C VAL A 496 15.91 8.94 11.21
N GLY A 497 16.33 8.49 10.02
CA GLY A 497 17.51 7.67 9.78
C GLY A 497 17.28 6.16 9.95
N ASP A 498 18.08 5.37 9.25
CA ASP A 498 17.92 3.91 9.12
C ASP A 498 18.02 3.19 10.47
N ASP A 499 18.88 3.65 11.38
CA ASP A 499 19.06 3.01 12.68
C ASP A 499 17.85 3.19 13.59
N ALA A 500 17.18 4.34 13.53
CA ALA A 500 15.94 4.59 14.26
C ALA A 500 14.80 3.72 13.71
N ILE A 501 14.68 3.61 12.38
CA ILE A 501 13.69 2.75 11.72
C ILE A 501 13.92 1.29 12.12
N ARG A 502 15.15 0.80 12.03
CA ARG A 502 15.51 -0.58 12.40
C ARG A 502 15.20 -0.89 13.86
N THR A 503 15.54 0.04 14.76
CA THR A 503 15.26 -0.11 16.19
C THR A 503 13.76 -0.16 16.46
N ALA A 504 12.98 0.73 15.85
CA ALA A 504 11.53 0.76 15.97
C ALA A 504 10.88 -0.53 15.41
N ALA A 505 11.35 -1.01 14.26
CA ALA A 505 10.86 -2.25 13.65
C ALA A 505 11.13 -3.47 14.53
N GLN A 506 12.38 -3.64 15.02
CA GLN A 506 12.78 -4.78 15.86
C GLN A 506 12.05 -4.80 17.22
N GLY A 507 11.77 -3.63 17.78
CA GLY A 507 11.00 -3.49 19.03
C GLY A 507 9.49 -3.66 18.86
N HIS A 508 8.98 -3.74 17.62
CA HIS A 508 7.55 -3.78 17.36
C HIS A 508 6.99 -5.22 17.52
N PRO A 509 5.80 -5.42 18.14
CA PRO A 509 5.20 -6.75 18.31
C PRO A 509 5.05 -7.56 17.01
N LEU A 510 4.77 -6.89 15.89
CA LEU A 510 4.64 -7.53 14.58
C LEU A 510 5.97 -8.11 14.06
N PHE A 511 7.12 -7.68 14.58
CA PHE A 511 8.41 -8.28 14.23
C PHE A 511 8.49 -9.74 14.69
N ALA A 512 7.90 -10.08 15.84
CA ALA A 512 7.81 -11.47 16.29
C ALA A 512 6.89 -12.31 15.37
N LYS A 513 5.86 -11.71 14.76
CA LYS A 513 4.94 -12.38 13.82
C LYS A 513 5.58 -12.63 12.45
N TYR A 514 6.37 -11.68 11.94
CA TYR A 514 6.83 -11.68 10.54
C TYR A 514 8.35 -11.84 10.37
N GLY A 515 9.14 -11.68 11.44
CA GLY A 515 10.59 -11.62 11.37
C GLY A 515 11.27 -12.94 10.95
N GLN A 516 10.64 -14.08 11.23
CA GLN A 516 11.17 -15.39 10.89
C GLN A 516 10.41 -15.98 9.70
N THR A 517 11.14 -16.56 8.76
CA THR A 517 10.56 -17.34 7.65
C THR A 517 10.04 -18.68 8.16
N ILE A 518 8.93 -19.13 7.60
CA ILE A 518 8.35 -20.45 7.83
C ILE A 518 8.49 -21.23 6.53
N ASP A 519 9.04 -22.44 6.61
CA ASP A 519 9.13 -23.39 5.49
C ASP A 519 8.27 -24.60 5.85
N ARG A 520 7.23 -24.87 5.08
CA ARG A 520 6.34 -26.02 5.24
C ARG A 520 6.17 -26.77 3.94
N GLU A 521 5.65 -27.99 4.01
CA GLU A 521 5.38 -28.81 2.83
C GLU A 521 4.53 -28.05 1.80
N SER A 522 5.01 -27.96 0.58
CA SER A 522 4.47 -27.16 -0.51
C SER A 522 4.43 -27.96 -1.82
N ALA A 523 4.14 -27.31 -2.94
CA ALA A 523 4.14 -27.93 -4.26
C ALA A 523 5.50 -28.55 -4.62
N TYR A 524 6.59 -27.97 -4.16
CA TYR A 524 7.94 -28.46 -4.43
C TYR A 524 8.17 -29.84 -3.79
N GLU A 525 7.89 -30.01 -2.51
CA GLU A 525 8.07 -31.27 -1.78
C GLU A 525 7.12 -32.35 -2.33
N MET A 526 5.85 -32.00 -2.57
CA MET A 526 4.84 -32.93 -3.12
C MET A 526 5.25 -33.47 -4.49
N LEU A 527 5.73 -32.61 -5.40
CA LEU A 527 6.15 -33.03 -6.74
C LEU A 527 7.49 -33.78 -6.72
N THR A 528 8.43 -33.35 -5.87
CA THR A 528 9.72 -34.05 -5.71
C THR A 528 9.51 -35.46 -5.17
N ALA A 529 8.63 -35.65 -4.20
CA ALA A 529 8.27 -36.98 -3.68
C ALA A 529 7.61 -37.86 -4.76
N LYS A 530 6.74 -37.26 -5.60
CA LYS A 530 6.08 -37.96 -6.71
C LYS A 530 7.10 -38.47 -7.74
N VAL A 531 8.08 -37.65 -8.12
CA VAL A 531 9.14 -37.99 -9.07
C VAL A 531 10.11 -39.04 -8.47
N ALA A 532 10.44 -38.91 -7.18
CA ALA A 532 11.32 -39.90 -6.49
C ALA A 532 10.66 -41.27 -6.32
N GLY A 533 9.32 -41.34 -6.30
CA GLY A 533 8.58 -42.62 -6.24
C GLY A 533 8.41 -43.33 -7.60
N ALA A 534 8.76 -42.71 -8.71
CA ALA A 534 8.77 -43.33 -10.04
C ALA A 534 10.09 -44.08 -10.26
N PRO A 535 10.09 -45.32 -10.85
CA PRO A 535 11.34 -46.04 -11.11
C PRO A 535 12.22 -45.21 -12.06
N ASN A 536 13.47 -45.00 -11.63
CA ASN A 536 14.50 -44.25 -12.35
C ASN A 536 14.61 -44.69 -13.83
N VAL A 537 14.36 -43.80 -14.74
CA VAL A 537 14.90 -43.84 -16.10
C VAL A 537 15.63 -42.50 -16.29
N ASP A 538 16.95 -42.56 -16.13
CA ASP A 538 17.86 -41.45 -16.44
C ASP A 538 17.81 -41.05 -17.92
N PRO A 539 18.01 -39.79 -18.30
CA PRO A 539 19.33 -39.20 -18.36
C PRO A 539 19.43 -37.72 -17.91
N PRO A 540 20.65 -37.22 -17.60
CA PRO A 540 20.88 -35.86 -17.23
C PRO A 540 20.61 -34.92 -18.44
N LEU A 541 19.91 -33.81 -18.17
CA LEU A 541 19.70 -32.73 -19.15
C LEU A 541 21.06 -32.10 -19.50
N ASP A 542 21.56 -32.46 -20.67
CA ASP A 542 22.66 -31.77 -21.34
C ASP A 542 22.15 -30.38 -21.79
N VAL A 543 22.55 -29.36 -21.08
CA VAL A 543 22.23 -27.97 -21.44
C VAL A 543 23.23 -27.54 -22.50
N PRO A 544 22.80 -27.32 -23.76
CA PRO A 544 23.73 -26.83 -24.79
C PRO A 544 24.25 -25.43 -24.43
N PRO A 545 25.51 -25.10 -24.73
CA PRO A 545 26.04 -23.76 -24.49
C PRO A 545 25.28 -22.72 -25.31
N LEU A 546 25.07 -21.55 -24.70
CA LEU A 546 24.38 -20.40 -25.29
C LEU A 546 25.03 -19.99 -26.63
N PRO A 547 24.26 -19.77 -27.69
CA PRO A 547 24.79 -19.15 -28.91
C PRO A 547 25.09 -17.67 -28.69
N ASP A 548 26.23 -17.23 -29.20
CA ASP A 548 26.73 -15.86 -29.19
C ASP A 548 25.79 -14.96 -30.03
N LEU A 549 25.14 -13.98 -29.39
CA LEU A 549 24.19 -13.05 -30.01
C LEU A 549 24.91 -11.78 -30.53
N SER A 550 25.94 -11.93 -31.36
CA SER A 550 26.59 -10.79 -32.03
C SER A 550 26.27 -10.66 -33.51
N GLU A 551 25.15 -11.17 -34.00
CA GLU A 551 24.73 -10.92 -35.40
C GLU A 551 23.32 -10.33 -35.51
N THR A 552 23.31 -9.21 -36.19
CA THR A 552 22.25 -8.29 -36.62
C THR A 552 20.92 -8.94 -37.04
N MET A 553 19.82 -8.44 -36.46
CA MET A 553 18.45 -8.71 -36.94
C MET A 553 18.11 -7.93 -38.22
N PRO A 554 17.47 -8.55 -39.22
CA PRO A 554 16.87 -7.84 -40.33
C PRO A 554 15.49 -7.25 -39.96
N ALA A 555 15.16 -6.12 -40.62
CA ALA A 555 13.92 -5.36 -40.44
C ALA A 555 12.63 -6.15 -40.71
N PRO A 556 11.50 -5.83 -40.09
CA PRO A 556 10.24 -6.56 -40.25
C PRO A 556 9.61 -6.27 -41.63
N ARG A 557 9.14 -7.33 -42.26
CA ARG A 557 8.27 -7.26 -43.44
C ARG A 557 6.80 -7.30 -42.99
N ASP A 558 6.00 -6.41 -43.58
CA ASP A 558 4.53 -6.42 -43.51
C ASP A 558 3.98 -7.74 -44.05
N GLU A 559 3.37 -8.55 -43.18
CA GLU A 559 2.55 -9.70 -43.60
C GLU A 559 1.12 -9.51 -43.05
N GLY A 560 0.16 -9.72 -43.91
CA GLY A 560 -1.28 -9.60 -43.68
C GLY A 560 -1.83 -10.54 -42.58
N PRO A 561 -3.13 -10.49 -42.26
CA PRO A 561 -3.71 -11.04 -41.05
C PRO A 561 -3.41 -12.53 -40.90
N THR A 562 -2.80 -12.86 -39.76
CA THR A 562 -2.37 -14.22 -39.40
C THR A 562 -3.56 -15.11 -39.02
N ILE A 563 -3.37 -16.43 -39.22
CA ILE A 563 -4.30 -17.52 -38.86
C ILE A 563 -4.85 -17.36 -37.42
N VAL A 564 -4.13 -16.69 -36.55
CA VAL A 564 -4.54 -16.39 -35.15
C VAL A 564 -5.74 -15.44 -35.08
N GLU A 565 -5.85 -14.46 -35.98
CA GLU A 565 -7.02 -13.55 -36.02
C GLU A 565 -8.26 -14.25 -36.60
N GLN A 566 -8.11 -15.21 -37.50
CA GLN A 566 -9.23 -16.02 -37.99
C GLN A 566 -9.76 -17.01 -36.92
N VAL A 567 -8.89 -17.56 -36.09
CA VAL A 567 -9.30 -18.47 -35.00
C VAL A 567 -9.96 -17.71 -33.82
N LEU A 568 -9.47 -16.52 -33.49
CA LEU A 568 -10.09 -15.65 -32.45
C LEU A 568 -11.45 -15.07 -32.91
N GLY A 569 -11.69 -14.98 -34.20
CA GLY A 569 -12.96 -14.53 -34.80
C GLY A 569 -14.05 -15.59 -34.87
N SER A 570 -13.73 -16.87 -34.61
CA SER A 570 -14.68 -17.98 -34.75
C SER A 570 -15.75 -17.99 -33.66
N SER A 571 -16.98 -18.41 -34.01
CA SER A 571 -18.10 -18.52 -33.09
C SER A 571 -17.84 -19.50 -31.95
N ALA A 572 -17.01 -20.52 -32.16
CA ALA A 572 -16.60 -21.50 -31.15
C ALA A 572 -15.66 -20.89 -30.10
N MET A 573 -14.71 -20.03 -30.50
CA MET A 573 -13.79 -19.34 -29.58
C MET A 573 -14.54 -18.24 -28.80
N LYS A 574 -15.48 -17.53 -29.44
CA LYS A 574 -16.36 -16.57 -28.72
C LYS A 574 -17.27 -17.25 -27.71
N SER A 575 -17.72 -18.47 -27.97
CA SER A 575 -18.50 -19.29 -27.05
C SER A 575 -17.63 -19.83 -25.90
N PHE A 576 -16.40 -20.26 -26.19
CA PHE A 576 -15.43 -20.71 -25.19
C PHE A 576 -14.98 -19.56 -24.27
N LEU A 577 -14.67 -18.38 -24.84
CA LEU A 577 -14.32 -17.18 -24.05
C LEU A 577 -15.50 -16.68 -23.22
N ARG A 578 -16.75 -16.81 -23.68
CA ARG A 578 -17.95 -16.53 -22.86
C ARG A 578 -18.15 -17.55 -21.74
N SER A 579 -17.90 -18.83 -21.99
CA SER A 579 -18.03 -19.86 -20.96
C SER A 579 -16.83 -19.84 -19.99
N ALA A 580 -15.62 -19.58 -20.45
CA ALA A 580 -14.45 -19.39 -19.58
C ALA A 580 -14.54 -18.08 -18.77
N ALA A 581 -14.96 -16.97 -19.41
CA ALA A 581 -15.25 -15.72 -18.69
C ALA A 581 -16.46 -15.86 -17.76
N SER A 582 -17.45 -16.73 -18.06
CA SER A 582 -18.58 -17.00 -17.16
C SER A 582 -18.27 -18.04 -16.08
N ALA A 583 -17.27 -18.90 -16.26
CA ALA A 583 -16.77 -19.82 -15.24
C ALA A 583 -15.76 -19.12 -14.33
N ALA A 584 -14.77 -18.45 -14.88
CA ALA A 584 -13.84 -17.60 -14.13
C ALA A 584 -14.56 -16.39 -13.49
N GLY A 585 -15.52 -15.78 -14.19
CA GLY A 585 -16.35 -14.72 -13.62
C GLY A 585 -17.33 -15.20 -12.55
N ARG A 586 -17.74 -16.48 -12.53
CA ARG A 586 -18.55 -17.08 -11.44
C ARG A 586 -17.70 -17.53 -10.25
N GLU A 587 -16.46 -17.94 -10.48
CA GLU A 587 -15.51 -18.27 -9.42
C GLU A 587 -14.86 -17.02 -8.84
N ILE A 588 -14.49 -16.07 -9.67
CA ILE A 588 -14.09 -14.72 -9.27
C ILE A 588 -15.28 -13.98 -8.61
N SER A 589 -16.52 -14.13 -9.10
CA SER A 589 -17.69 -13.61 -8.39
C SER A 589 -18.03 -14.39 -7.12
N ARG A 590 -17.69 -15.66 -6.99
CA ARG A 590 -17.85 -16.41 -5.73
C ARG A 590 -16.74 -16.10 -4.73
N SER A 591 -15.52 -15.83 -5.17
CA SER A 591 -14.45 -15.34 -4.31
C SER A 591 -14.55 -13.84 -4.02
N ILE A 592 -15.07 -13.03 -4.97
CA ILE A 592 -15.26 -11.59 -4.82
C ILE A 592 -16.63 -11.21 -4.22
N PHE A 593 -17.69 -12.03 -4.46
CA PHE A 593 -19.06 -11.78 -3.98
C PHE A 593 -19.59 -12.99 -3.22
N GLY A 594 -18.93 -13.37 -2.12
CA GLY A 594 -19.33 -14.49 -1.28
C GLY A 594 -20.86 -14.57 -1.11
N THR A 595 -21.48 -15.69 -1.52
CA THR A 595 -22.90 -15.93 -1.35
C THR A 595 -23.22 -16.01 0.14
N GLY A 596 -23.80 -14.95 0.68
CA GLY A 596 -24.37 -14.93 2.01
C GLY A 596 -25.37 -16.08 2.20
N ARG A 597 -24.98 -17.08 2.97
CA ARG A 597 -25.85 -18.15 3.41
C ARG A 597 -26.84 -17.57 4.42
N LYS A 598 -28.10 -17.34 4.01
CA LYS A 598 -29.19 -17.11 4.95
C LYS A 598 -29.32 -18.36 5.84
N ARG A 599 -29.02 -18.22 7.14
CA ARG A 599 -29.47 -19.16 8.16
C ARG A 599 -30.96 -18.88 8.42
N ARG A 600 -31.76 -19.95 8.32
CA ARG A 600 -33.06 -20.05 8.97
C ARG A 600 -32.86 -20.32 10.44
#